data_c2f7b331d75bbe0f407a7ec81cf403a7
#
_entry.id   c2f7b331d75bbe0f407a7ec81cf403a7
#
_cell.length_a   1.000
_cell.length_b   1.000
_cell.length_c   1.000
_cell.angle_alpha   90.00
_cell.angle_beta   90.00
_cell.angle_gamma   90.00
#
_symmetry.space_group_name_H-M   'P 1'
#
loop_
_entity.id
_entity.type
_entity.pdbx_description
1 polymer ?
#
loop_
_entity_poly.entity_id
_entity_poly.type
_entity_poly.pdbx_seq_one_letter_code
_entity_poly.pdbx_strand_id
1 'polypeptide(L)'
;MNRKYILPAAVMQQADNATIEQIGIGQDVLMERAALAVVSRVKSYNPQKVLCVCGTGNNGGDALAVARILLMQGVKADVYLCGKPEKYKPAVVKQYDIFQKVGGRTITTNDFTEYDIIVDGIFGIGLERKVEGDYADVIAHINQAGEGKTKIIAVDIPSGIHTDTGAVMGCAVKADETVAFAYYKPGHLVYPGAEYCGKVGVEEIGISHLFIENDYKADTFTIEKDILPDLPKRPRNGNKGTFGRVLVVAGSSAMYGACYLTALATLRMGVGLVDVFTHEVNRTAVQTMLPEAILHTYEDDNVDLNEFRRLMERADCLVIGPGLSTSDVALDLVKTVLEHCEKPLVADADALNCIAMHKELLQVIKDSNKDVIVTPHPAELSRLTGKSISELKADYINSVKSFAKEYGLTVVGKDAGTVVSNGEYTYINQTGNSGMATAGSGDVLSGVIGALCAQKENAFDSAWKGVCLHGKAGDLARQQMNSYSLIARDIANALADIM
;
A
#
# COMPACT_ATOMS: atom_id res chain seq x y z
N MET A 1 3.21 15.90 9.85
CA MET A 1 2.63 14.60 9.39
C MET A 1 3.67 13.52 9.62
N ASN A 2 3.30 12.42 10.26
CA ASN A 2 4.29 11.37 10.64
C ASN A 2 4.47 10.37 9.48
N ARG A 3 5.13 10.81 8.39
CA ARG A 3 5.46 9.96 7.24
C ARG A 3 6.54 8.96 7.64
N LYS A 4 6.35 7.70 7.31
CA LYS A 4 7.35 6.64 7.40
C LYS A 4 7.90 6.39 6.00
N TYR A 5 9.16 6.68 5.79
CA TYR A 5 9.79 6.47 4.49
C TYR A 5 9.97 4.99 4.18
N ILE A 6 9.90 4.67 2.90
CA ILE A 6 10.08 3.33 2.34
C ILE A 6 11.30 3.41 1.43
N LEU A 7 12.30 2.59 1.71
CA LEU A 7 13.58 2.65 1.01
C LEU A 7 13.85 1.36 0.23
N PRO A 8 14.21 1.45 -1.06
CA PRO A 8 14.71 0.33 -1.84
C PRO A 8 16.02 -0.24 -1.26
N ALA A 9 16.33 -1.50 -1.60
CA ALA A 9 17.52 -2.20 -1.12
C ALA A 9 18.82 -1.42 -1.34
N ALA A 10 19.01 -0.88 -2.54
CA ALA A 10 20.20 -0.11 -2.88
C ALA A 10 20.36 1.15 -2.03
N VAL A 11 19.26 1.84 -1.70
CA VAL A 11 19.25 3.05 -0.87
C VAL A 11 19.52 2.69 0.59
N MET A 12 18.93 1.60 1.09
CA MET A 12 19.24 1.08 2.42
C MET A 12 20.74 0.76 2.58
N GLN A 13 21.33 0.12 1.58
CA GLN A 13 22.78 -0.16 1.57
C GLN A 13 23.62 1.12 1.60
N GLN A 14 23.21 2.16 0.86
CA GLN A 14 23.88 3.45 0.88
C GLN A 14 23.76 4.16 2.23
N ALA A 15 22.58 4.11 2.86
CA ALA A 15 22.35 4.67 4.20
C ALA A 15 23.18 3.96 5.28
N ASP A 16 23.30 2.61 5.19
CA ASP A 16 24.15 1.81 6.06
C ASP A 16 25.63 2.18 5.88
N ASN A 17 26.12 2.21 4.63
CA ASN A 17 27.49 2.59 4.32
C ASN A 17 27.79 4.04 4.77
N ALA A 18 26.90 5.00 4.52
CA ALA A 18 27.07 6.39 4.97
C ALA A 18 27.16 6.47 6.51
N THR A 19 26.36 5.68 7.21
CA THR A 19 26.41 5.61 8.67
C THR A 19 27.75 5.07 9.18
N ILE A 20 28.28 4.04 8.52
CA ILE A 20 29.56 3.42 8.90
C ILE A 20 30.74 4.33 8.53
N GLU A 21 30.79 4.82 7.30
CA GLU A 21 31.99 5.48 6.75
C GLU A 21 32.03 6.98 7.06
N GLN A 22 30.87 7.66 7.03
CA GLN A 22 30.85 9.12 7.20
C GLN A 22 30.56 9.53 8.64
N ILE A 23 29.63 8.80 9.32
CA ILE A 23 29.28 9.09 10.72
C ILE A 23 30.23 8.37 11.69
N GLY A 24 30.77 7.22 11.29
CA GLY A 24 31.74 6.46 12.09
C GLY A 24 31.11 5.45 13.05
N ILE A 25 29.82 5.12 12.91
CA ILE A 25 29.16 4.07 13.70
C ILE A 25 29.54 2.72 13.09
N GLY A 26 30.39 1.95 13.76
CA GLY A 26 30.90 0.68 13.22
C GLY A 26 29.81 -0.36 12.98
N GLN A 27 30.02 -1.23 11.99
CA GLN A 27 29.11 -2.30 11.58
C GLN A 27 28.73 -3.21 12.77
N ASP A 28 29.66 -3.51 13.68
CA ASP A 28 29.37 -4.34 14.87
C ASP A 28 28.35 -3.71 15.79
N VAL A 29 28.35 -2.37 15.91
CA VAL A 29 27.38 -1.63 16.73
C VAL A 29 25.99 -1.71 16.10
N LEU A 30 25.88 -1.52 14.79
CA LEU A 30 24.61 -1.63 14.06
C LEU A 30 24.05 -3.05 14.16
N MET A 31 24.88 -4.08 13.95
CA MET A 31 24.49 -5.48 14.07
C MET A 31 24.04 -5.85 15.49
N GLU A 32 24.73 -5.38 16.52
CA GLU A 32 24.31 -5.61 17.91
C GLU A 32 22.96 -4.97 18.22
N ARG A 33 22.70 -3.76 17.73
CA ARG A 33 21.41 -3.06 17.90
C ARG A 33 20.30 -3.77 17.12
N ALA A 34 20.58 -4.22 15.89
CA ALA A 34 19.65 -5.01 15.10
C ALA A 34 19.27 -6.31 15.82
N ALA A 35 20.25 -7.03 16.32
CA ALA A 35 20.03 -8.26 17.09
C ALA A 35 19.22 -7.99 18.38
N LEU A 36 19.51 -6.92 19.13
CA LEU A 36 18.75 -6.54 20.33
C LEU A 36 17.29 -6.24 20.02
N ALA A 37 16.98 -5.60 18.89
CA ALA A 37 15.61 -5.35 18.45
C ALA A 37 14.86 -6.68 18.20
N VAL A 38 15.48 -7.62 17.49
CA VAL A 38 14.90 -8.95 17.27
C VAL A 38 14.74 -9.72 18.58
N VAL A 39 15.76 -9.71 19.46
CA VAL A 39 15.70 -10.34 20.80
C VAL A 39 14.55 -9.80 21.64
N SER A 40 14.34 -8.48 21.62
CA SER A 40 13.20 -7.84 22.31
C SER A 40 11.87 -8.42 21.83
N ARG A 41 11.72 -8.59 20.53
CA ARG A 41 10.51 -9.18 19.92
C ARG A 41 10.36 -10.66 20.28
N VAL A 42 11.42 -11.45 20.15
CA VAL A 42 11.42 -12.87 20.54
C VAL A 42 11.01 -13.04 21.99
N LYS A 43 11.59 -12.26 22.91
CA LYS A 43 11.30 -12.34 24.35
C LYS A 43 9.87 -11.95 24.72
N SER A 44 9.19 -11.15 23.93
CA SER A 44 7.78 -10.79 24.17
C SER A 44 6.83 -12.00 24.13
N TYR A 45 7.26 -13.10 23.53
CA TYR A 45 6.54 -14.39 23.48
C TYR A 45 6.92 -15.37 24.61
N ASN A 46 7.89 -15.05 25.48
CA ASN A 46 8.39 -15.90 26.55
C ASN A 46 8.78 -17.32 26.08
N PRO A 47 9.59 -17.50 25.03
CA PRO A 47 9.92 -18.82 24.50
C PRO A 47 10.84 -19.60 25.47
N GLN A 48 10.69 -20.93 25.47
CA GLN A 48 11.60 -21.82 26.18
C GLN A 48 12.77 -22.23 25.28
N LYS A 49 12.52 -22.35 23.97
CA LYS A 49 13.51 -22.81 23.00
C LYS A 49 13.38 -22.08 21.67
N VAL A 50 14.46 -21.50 21.19
CA VAL A 50 14.53 -20.71 19.96
C VAL A 50 15.51 -21.35 18.99
N LEU A 51 15.17 -21.38 17.71
CA LEU A 51 16.07 -21.72 16.61
C LEU A 51 16.39 -20.48 15.79
N CYS A 52 17.67 -20.15 15.60
CA CYS A 52 18.10 -19.15 14.66
C CYS A 52 18.63 -19.82 13.38
N VAL A 53 17.97 -19.61 12.26
CA VAL A 53 18.38 -20.14 10.95
C VAL A 53 19.17 -19.05 10.22
N CYS A 54 20.48 -19.29 10.06
CA CYS A 54 21.45 -18.27 9.70
C CYS A 54 22.02 -18.53 8.30
N GLY A 55 21.93 -17.53 7.42
CA GLY A 55 22.53 -17.56 6.09
C GLY A 55 24.00 -17.12 6.08
N THR A 56 24.53 -16.98 4.87
CA THR A 56 25.95 -16.62 4.66
C THR A 56 26.25 -15.13 4.70
N GLY A 57 25.20 -14.27 4.63
CA GLY A 57 25.31 -12.82 4.56
C GLY A 57 25.17 -12.10 5.91
N ASN A 58 25.07 -10.77 5.89
CA ASN A 58 24.93 -9.97 7.10
C ASN A 58 23.67 -10.36 7.91
N ASN A 59 22.57 -10.68 7.24
CA ASN A 59 21.33 -11.15 7.90
C ASN A 59 21.56 -12.42 8.74
N GLY A 60 22.41 -13.33 8.24
CA GLY A 60 22.86 -14.49 9.02
C GLY A 60 23.72 -14.11 10.23
N GLY A 61 24.52 -13.05 10.09
CA GLY A 61 25.28 -12.46 11.19
C GLY A 61 24.36 -11.88 12.27
N ASP A 62 23.31 -11.16 11.88
CA ASP A 62 22.29 -10.63 12.79
C ASP A 62 21.59 -11.76 13.56
N ALA A 63 21.17 -12.83 12.87
CA ALA A 63 20.52 -13.99 13.49
C ALA A 63 21.46 -14.75 14.45
N LEU A 64 22.75 -14.86 14.14
CA LEU A 64 23.77 -15.42 15.04
C LEU A 64 23.95 -14.56 16.29
N ALA A 65 23.97 -13.23 16.13
CA ALA A 65 24.02 -12.31 17.27
C ALA A 65 22.77 -12.44 18.15
N VAL A 66 21.58 -12.62 17.54
CA VAL A 66 20.33 -12.92 18.27
C VAL A 66 20.49 -14.18 19.11
N ALA A 67 20.93 -15.29 18.51
CA ALA A 67 21.14 -16.55 19.25
C ALA A 67 22.10 -16.38 20.43
N ARG A 68 23.21 -15.71 20.20
CA ARG A 68 24.20 -15.40 21.25
C ARG A 68 23.60 -14.59 22.39
N ILE A 69 22.88 -13.53 22.09
CA ILE A 69 22.28 -12.65 23.11
C ILE A 69 21.23 -13.42 23.92
N LEU A 70 20.38 -14.22 23.26
CA LEU A 70 19.38 -15.04 23.92
C LEU A 70 20.01 -16.01 24.92
N LEU A 71 21.08 -16.71 24.51
CA LEU A 71 21.85 -17.61 25.42
C LEU A 71 22.41 -16.87 26.62
N MET A 72 23.05 -15.73 26.43
CA MET A 72 23.59 -14.90 27.51
C MET A 72 22.49 -14.36 28.45
N GLN A 73 21.25 -14.32 28.01
CA GLN A 73 20.07 -13.94 28.79
C GLN A 73 19.30 -15.12 29.36
N GLY A 74 19.87 -16.36 29.25
CA GLY A 74 19.28 -17.57 29.83
C GLY A 74 18.17 -18.24 29.02
N VAL A 75 17.92 -17.80 27.76
CA VAL A 75 16.99 -18.45 26.84
C VAL A 75 17.76 -19.52 26.03
N LYS A 76 17.25 -20.75 25.94
CA LYS A 76 17.84 -21.79 25.10
C LYS A 76 17.74 -21.39 23.64
N ALA A 77 18.87 -21.23 22.96
CA ALA A 77 18.92 -20.86 21.55
C ALA A 77 19.90 -21.79 20.82
N ASP A 78 19.41 -22.49 19.81
CA ASP A 78 20.18 -23.30 18.88
C ASP A 78 20.33 -22.54 17.54
N VAL A 79 21.34 -22.91 16.78
CA VAL A 79 21.63 -22.35 15.46
C VAL A 79 21.62 -23.43 14.39
N TYR A 80 20.99 -23.15 13.26
CA TYR A 80 21.11 -23.89 12.01
C TYR A 80 21.83 -23.02 10.98
N LEU A 81 22.95 -23.49 10.44
CA LEU A 81 23.77 -22.76 9.45
C LEU A 81 23.44 -23.22 8.03
N CYS A 82 23.00 -22.28 7.20
CA CYS A 82 22.73 -22.49 5.79
C CYS A 82 23.92 -22.13 4.92
N GLY A 83 24.13 -22.92 3.86
CA GLY A 83 25.17 -22.67 2.87
C GLY A 83 26.54 -23.21 3.27
N LYS A 84 27.53 -22.91 2.42
CA LYS A 84 28.88 -23.44 2.57
C LYS A 84 29.76 -22.48 3.38
N PRO A 85 30.61 -22.96 4.29
CA PRO A 85 31.47 -22.12 5.14
C PRO A 85 32.34 -21.12 4.35
N GLU A 86 32.80 -21.51 3.16
CA GLU A 86 33.66 -20.68 2.30
C GLU A 86 32.94 -19.41 1.79
N LYS A 87 31.60 -19.37 1.90
CA LYS A 87 30.78 -18.23 1.49
C LYS A 87 30.36 -17.34 2.65
N TYR A 88 30.74 -17.68 3.89
CA TYR A 88 30.36 -16.88 5.05
C TYR A 88 31.08 -15.53 5.05
N LYS A 89 30.30 -14.45 5.17
CA LYS A 89 30.89 -13.12 5.35
C LYS A 89 31.62 -13.01 6.69
N PRO A 90 32.61 -12.10 6.82
CA PRO A 90 33.35 -11.90 8.06
C PRO A 90 32.50 -11.73 9.31
N ALA A 91 31.35 -11.02 9.20
CA ALA A 91 30.41 -10.84 10.29
C ALA A 91 29.81 -12.17 10.77
N VAL A 92 29.45 -13.08 9.86
CA VAL A 92 28.91 -14.41 10.18
C VAL A 92 29.98 -15.23 10.92
N VAL A 93 31.20 -15.26 10.39
CA VAL A 93 32.33 -15.99 11.01
C VAL A 93 32.59 -15.49 12.42
N LYS A 94 32.63 -14.17 12.60
CA LYS A 94 32.84 -13.52 13.89
C LYS A 94 31.74 -13.85 14.90
N GLN A 95 30.48 -13.69 14.52
CA GLN A 95 29.34 -13.95 15.42
C GLN A 95 29.22 -15.44 15.75
N TYR A 96 29.52 -16.33 14.80
CA TYR A 96 29.51 -17.75 15.04
C TYR A 96 30.62 -18.18 16.04
N ASP A 97 31.83 -17.64 15.91
CA ASP A 97 32.93 -17.89 16.85
C ASP A 97 32.56 -17.44 18.28
N ILE A 98 31.92 -16.27 18.41
CA ILE A 98 31.42 -15.78 19.71
C ILE A 98 30.30 -16.68 20.25
N PHE A 99 29.34 -17.07 19.39
CA PHE A 99 28.25 -17.97 19.77
C PHE A 99 28.76 -19.31 20.33
N GLN A 100 29.78 -19.89 19.68
CA GLN A 100 30.42 -21.14 20.18
C GLN A 100 31.11 -20.92 21.52
N LYS A 101 31.83 -19.80 21.70
CA LYS A 101 32.54 -19.48 22.95
C LYS A 101 31.61 -19.28 24.15
N VAL A 102 30.38 -18.88 23.94
CA VAL A 102 29.36 -18.76 25.00
C VAL A 102 28.56 -20.06 25.20
N GLY A 103 29.00 -21.18 24.60
CA GLY A 103 28.41 -22.50 24.77
C GLY A 103 27.23 -22.78 23.84
N GLY A 104 27.11 -22.05 22.72
CA GLY A 104 26.06 -22.23 21.74
C GLY A 104 26.09 -23.57 21.02
N ARG A 105 24.94 -24.13 20.73
CA ARG A 105 24.76 -25.40 20.04
C ARG A 105 24.33 -25.19 18.59
N THR A 106 25.08 -25.81 17.67
CA THR A 106 24.69 -25.89 16.25
C THR A 106 24.01 -27.22 15.99
N ILE A 107 22.88 -27.21 15.30
CA ILE A 107 22.14 -28.38 14.87
C ILE A 107 22.31 -28.64 13.37
N THR A 108 22.14 -29.91 12.98
CA THR A 108 22.18 -30.36 11.57
C THR A 108 20.91 -31.07 11.14
N THR A 109 19.96 -31.26 12.07
CA THR A 109 18.66 -31.86 11.75
C THR A 109 17.73 -30.81 11.13
N ASN A 110 16.89 -31.23 10.21
CA ASN A 110 15.87 -30.40 9.56
C ASN A 110 14.50 -30.49 10.25
N ASP A 111 14.38 -31.14 11.40
CA ASP A 111 13.17 -31.12 12.21
C ASP A 111 13.19 -29.88 13.13
N PHE A 112 12.40 -28.87 12.78
CA PHE A 112 12.30 -27.60 13.50
C PHE A 112 11.05 -27.49 14.38
N THR A 113 10.23 -28.55 14.46
CA THR A 113 8.93 -28.52 15.14
C THR A 113 9.03 -28.46 16.67
N GLU A 114 10.19 -28.75 17.23
CA GLU A 114 10.45 -28.71 18.69
C GLU A 114 10.72 -27.31 19.25
N TYR A 115 10.80 -26.27 18.40
CA TYR A 115 11.11 -24.91 18.80
C TYR A 115 9.83 -24.07 18.96
N ASP A 116 9.81 -23.20 19.96
CA ASP A 116 8.71 -22.26 20.17
C ASP A 116 8.76 -21.12 19.14
N ILE A 117 9.99 -20.68 18.82
CA ILE A 117 10.24 -19.61 17.85
C ILE A 117 11.38 -20.03 16.90
N ILE A 118 11.20 -19.73 15.63
CA ILE A 118 12.24 -19.71 14.61
C ILE A 118 12.53 -18.27 14.21
N VAL A 119 13.82 -17.89 14.25
CA VAL A 119 14.31 -16.62 13.73
C VAL A 119 14.89 -16.87 12.35
N ASP A 120 14.26 -16.30 11.32
CA ASP A 120 14.69 -16.39 9.93
C ASP A 120 15.71 -15.29 9.61
N GLY A 121 16.97 -15.68 9.44
CA GLY A 121 18.07 -14.82 9.01
C GLY A 121 18.84 -15.42 7.83
N ILE A 122 18.17 -16.15 6.90
CA ILE A 122 18.83 -16.78 5.76
C ILE A 122 19.24 -15.73 4.73
N PHE A 123 18.26 -14.94 4.25
CA PHE A 123 18.47 -13.88 3.27
C PHE A 123 17.89 -12.56 3.79
N GLY A 124 18.55 -11.45 3.50
CA GLY A 124 18.09 -10.10 3.75
C GLY A 124 17.86 -9.35 2.44
N ILE A 125 18.00 -8.02 2.48
CA ILE A 125 17.67 -7.08 1.38
C ILE A 125 18.44 -7.29 0.06
N GLY A 126 19.49 -8.10 0.03
CA GLY A 126 20.31 -8.35 -1.16
C GLY A 126 19.92 -9.59 -1.97
N LEU A 127 18.72 -10.10 -1.87
CA LEU A 127 18.27 -11.28 -2.61
C LEU A 127 17.84 -10.92 -4.03
N GLU A 128 18.65 -11.29 -5.04
CA GLU A 128 18.41 -10.98 -6.47
C GLU A 128 18.09 -12.21 -7.33
N ARG A 129 18.21 -13.42 -6.76
CA ARG A 129 18.08 -14.67 -7.50
C ARG A 129 17.05 -15.59 -6.88
N LYS A 130 16.53 -16.52 -7.69
CA LYS A 130 15.62 -17.55 -7.19
C LYS A 130 16.29 -18.41 -6.12
N VAL A 131 15.52 -18.74 -5.10
CA VAL A 131 15.90 -19.65 -4.03
C VAL A 131 15.60 -21.06 -4.48
N GLU A 132 16.63 -21.90 -4.50
CA GLU A 132 16.58 -23.28 -5.00
C GLU A 132 17.50 -24.20 -4.14
N GLY A 133 17.33 -25.52 -4.27
CA GLY A 133 18.14 -26.54 -3.59
C GLY A 133 18.04 -26.47 -2.07
N ASP A 134 19.15 -26.68 -1.37
CA ASP A 134 19.22 -26.77 0.09
C ASP A 134 18.52 -25.60 0.82
N TYR A 135 18.60 -24.40 0.26
CA TYR A 135 17.89 -23.23 0.83
C TYR A 135 16.37 -23.32 0.71
N ALA A 136 15.88 -23.87 -0.39
CA ALA A 136 14.44 -24.07 -0.57
C ALA A 136 13.92 -25.15 0.39
N ASP A 137 14.70 -26.21 0.60
CA ASP A 137 14.36 -27.27 1.55
C ASP A 137 14.29 -26.74 2.99
N VAL A 138 15.25 -25.90 3.39
CA VAL A 138 15.25 -25.25 4.72
C VAL A 138 14.05 -24.35 4.88
N ILE A 139 13.70 -23.53 3.89
CA ILE A 139 12.51 -22.68 3.92
C ILE A 139 11.24 -23.53 4.06
N ALA A 140 11.15 -24.66 3.36
CA ALA A 140 10.02 -25.57 3.49
C ALA A 140 9.88 -26.11 4.93
N HIS A 141 10.98 -26.51 5.57
CA HIS A 141 10.97 -26.97 6.97
C HIS A 141 10.59 -25.86 7.96
N ILE A 142 11.04 -24.60 7.74
CA ILE A 142 10.62 -23.45 8.54
C ILE A 142 9.08 -23.28 8.43
N ASN A 143 8.55 -23.24 7.21
CA ASN A 143 7.12 -23.06 6.97
C ASN A 143 6.30 -24.21 7.55
N GLN A 144 6.77 -25.46 7.42
CA GLN A 144 6.13 -26.64 8.03
C GLN A 144 6.06 -26.53 9.56
N ALA A 145 7.11 -26.07 10.22
CA ALA A 145 7.08 -25.82 11.66
C ALA A 145 6.07 -24.71 12.02
N GLY A 146 5.96 -23.67 11.19
CA GLY A 146 4.99 -22.57 11.35
C GLY A 146 3.53 -22.95 11.18
N GLU A 147 3.22 -24.04 10.46
CA GLU A 147 1.85 -24.59 10.40
C GLU A 147 1.40 -25.16 11.76
N GLY A 148 2.31 -25.42 12.67
CA GLY A 148 2.04 -25.90 14.02
C GLY A 148 1.90 -24.78 15.04
N LYS A 149 2.69 -24.87 16.11
CA LYS A 149 2.71 -23.88 17.20
C LYS A 149 3.91 -22.94 17.17
N THR A 150 4.89 -23.24 16.33
CA THR A 150 6.13 -22.48 16.21
C THR A 150 5.86 -21.12 15.59
N LYS A 151 6.33 -20.05 16.24
CA LYS A 151 6.27 -18.71 15.69
C LYS A 151 7.49 -18.43 14.82
N ILE A 152 7.29 -17.76 13.69
CA ILE A 152 8.37 -17.39 12.78
C ILE A 152 8.56 -15.87 12.83
N ILE A 153 9.78 -15.43 13.17
CA ILE A 153 10.17 -14.02 13.21
C ILE A 153 11.27 -13.80 12.17
N ALA A 154 10.98 -12.98 11.15
CA ALA A 154 11.95 -12.67 10.11
C ALA A 154 12.83 -11.48 10.53
N VAL A 155 14.13 -11.60 10.24
CA VAL A 155 15.12 -10.54 10.41
C VAL A 155 15.12 -9.68 9.16
N ASP A 156 14.76 -8.42 9.29
CA ASP A 156 14.69 -7.37 8.29
C ASP A 156 13.66 -7.60 7.17
N ILE A 157 13.69 -8.71 6.47
CA ILE A 157 12.71 -9.13 5.45
C ILE A 157 12.65 -10.67 5.40
N PRO A 158 11.47 -11.29 5.21
CA PRO A 158 11.37 -12.74 5.11
C PRO A 158 12.22 -13.28 3.97
N SER A 159 12.99 -14.33 4.27
CA SER A 159 13.86 -14.96 3.28
C SER A 159 13.06 -15.49 2.10
N GLY A 160 13.48 -15.09 0.89
CA GLY A 160 12.78 -15.43 -0.34
C GLY A 160 11.89 -14.32 -0.92
N ILE A 161 11.71 -13.20 -0.22
CA ILE A 161 11.00 -12.02 -0.74
C ILE A 161 12.00 -11.04 -1.34
N HIS A 162 11.73 -10.61 -2.57
CA HIS A 162 12.49 -9.53 -3.22
C HIS A 162 12.17 -8.18 -2.58
N THR A 163 13.20 -7.48 -2.14
CA THR A 163 13.06 -6.27 -1.31
C THR A 163 12.27 -5.16 -1.99
N ASP A 164 12.51 -4.91 -3.27
CA ASP A 164 11.96 -3.74 -3.97
C ASP A 164 10.61 -4.02 -4.64
N THR A 165 10.35 -5.27 -5.02
CA THR A 165 9.13 -5.62 -5.77
C THR A 165 8.12 -6.44 -4.97
N GLY A 166 8.54 -7.00 -3.82
CA GLY A 166 7.71 -7.92 -3.06
C GLY A 166 7.49 -9.28 -3.74
N ALA A 167 8.21 -9.57 -4.83
CA ALA A 167 8.08 -10.83 -5.53
C ALA A 167 8.62 -12.00 -4.70
N VAL A 168 7.95 -13.16 -4.78
CA VAL A 168 8.47 -14.41 -4.22
C VAL A 168 9.54 -14.97 -5.14
N MET A 169 10.76 -15.07 -4.65
CA MET A 169 11.92 -15.52 -5.40
C MET A 169 12.05 -17.06 -5.39
N GLY A 170 11.07 -17.74 -6.01
CA GLY A 170 10.95 -19.21 -6.03
C GLY A 170 10.16 -19.74 -4.84
N CYS A 171 10.69 -19.58 -3.63
CA CYS A 171 9.96 -19.84 -2.38
C CYS A 171 10.34 -18.78 -1.33
N ALA A 172 9.52 -18.64 -0.29
CA ALA A 172 9.75 -17.68 0.78
C ALA A 172 9.27 -18.21 2.13
N VAL A 173 9.91 -17.73 3.20
CA VAL A 173 9.48 -17.92 4.58
C VAL A 173 8.20 -17.13 4.80
N LYS A 174 7.17 -17.77 5.38
CA LYS A 174 5.94 -17.12 5.81
C LYS A 174 6.05 -16.75 7.29
N ALA A 175 6.49 -15.53 7.56
CA ALA A 175 6.69 -15.04 8.90
C ALA A 175 5.36 -14.65 9.60
N ASP A 176 5.29 -14.85 10.91
CA ASP A 176 4.24 -14.24 11.76
C ASP A 176 4.54 -12.77 12.02
N GLU A 177 5.83 -12.44 12.17
CA GLU A 177 6.31 -11.07 12.35
C GLU A 177 7.63 -10.84 11.60
N THR A 178 7.82 -9.59 11.17
CA THR A 178 9.08 -9.12 10.58
C THR A 178 9.59 -7.93 11.39
N VAL A 179 10.85 -8.01 11.83
CA VAL A 179 11.55 -6.90 12.48
C VAL A 179 12.37 -6.18 11.43
N ALA A 180 11.79 -5.15 10.84
CA ALA A 180 12.41 -4.35 9.80
C ALA A 180 13.36 -3.30 10.42
N PHE A 181 14.54 -3.11 9.84
CA PHE A 181 15.54 -2.21 10.38
C PHE A 181 15.45 -0.82 9.74
N ALA A 182 15.39 0.21 10.59
CA ALA A 182 15.37 1.64 10.34
C ALA A 182 14.20 2.13 9.46
N TYR A 183 13.90 1.48 8.35
CA TYR A 183 12.88 1.88 7.38
C TYR A 183 12.09 0.69 6.85
N TYR A 184 10.85 0.94 6.43
CA TYR A 184 10.14 -0.02 5.59
C TYR A 184 10.89 -0.23 4.28
N LYS A 185 10.76 -1.42 3.71
CA LYS A 185 11.14 -1.73 2.32
C LYS A 185 9.88 -1.95 1.50
N PRO A 186 9.91 -1.71 0.19
CA PRO A 186 8.74 -1.94 -0.66
C PRO A 186 8.11 -3.32 -0.46
N GLY A 187 8.94 -4.38 -0.40
CA GLY A 187 8.49 -5.77 -0.24
C GLY A 187 7.71 -6.07 1.04
N HIS A 188 7.78 -5.20 2.07
CA HIS A 188 6.97 -5.33 3.27
C HIS A 188 5.50 -4.96 3.04
N LEU A 189 5.19 -4.14 2.03
CA LEU A 189 3.91 -3.46 1.88
C LEU A 189 3.18 -3.82 0.58
N VAL A 190 3.91 -4.29 -0.46
CA VAL A 190 3.32 -4.71 -1.72
C VAL A 190 3.15 -6.23 -1.78
N TYR A 191 2.10 -6.67 -2.47
CA TYR A 191 1.81 -8.09 -2.65
C TYR A 191 2.57 -8.67 -3.86
N PRO A 192 3.01 -9.96 -3.74
CA PRO A 192 2.69 -10.93 -2.69
C PRO A 192 3.52 -10.78 -1.39
N GLY A 193 4.63 -10.04 -1.38
CA GLY A 193 5.57 -9.95 -0.26
C GLY A 193 4.91 -9.63 1.08
N ALA A 194 3.99 -8.67 1.10
CA ALA A 194 3.27 -8.27 2.30
C ALA A 194 2.54 -9.44 3.01
N GLU A 195 2.08 -10.45 2.26
CA GLU A 195 1.43 -11.64 2.82
C GLU A 195 2.42 -12.54 3.61
N TYR A 196 3.70 -12.49 3.24
CA TYR A 196 4.75 -13.28 3.87
C TYR A 196 5.38 -12.59 5.08
N CYS A 197 5.22 -11.27 5.20
CA CYS A 197 5.87 -10.48 6.25
C CYS A 197 5.17 -10.56 7.62
N GLY A 198 3.91 -11.01 7.67
CA GLY A 198 3.12 -10.97 8.90
C GLY A 198 2.99 -9.55 9.46
N LYS A 199 3.14 -9.37 10.77
CA LYS A 199 3.16 -8.05 11.40
C LYS A 199 4.54 -7.41 11.27
N VAL A 200 4.67 -6.36 10.50
CA VAL A 200 5.93 -5.63 10.33
C VAL A 200 6.09 -4.57 11.41
N GLY A 201 7.20 -4.65 12.18
CA GLY A 201 7.64 -3.62 13.11
C GLY A 201 8.94 -3.01 12.62
N VAL A 202 9.00 -1.67 12.49
CA VAL A 202 10.23 -0.96 12.14
C VAL A 202 10.95 -0.54 13.40
N GLU A 203 12.20 -0.98 13.55
CA GLU A 203 13.02 -0.74 14.73
C GLU A 203 14.25 0.11 14.41
N GLU A 204 14.49 1.12 15.23
CA GLU A 204 15.65 2.01 15.10
C GLU A 204 16.93 1.33 15.57
N ILE A 205 17.83 1.05 14.62
CA ILE A 205 19.10 0.36 14.89
C ILE A 205 20.30 1.30 14.88
N GLY A 206 20.11 2.57 14.60
CA GLY A 206 21.15 3.61 14.60
C GLY A 206 21.67 3.99 13.23
N ILE A 207 20.94 3.64 12.16
CA ILE A 207 21.21 4.18 10.84
C ILE A 207 20.88 5.67 10.83
N SER A 208 21.83 6.48 10.36
CA SER A 208 21.69 7.94 10.35
C SER A 208 20.65 8.41 9.33
N HIS A 209 19.77 9.32 9.75
CA HIS A 209 18.78 9.97 8.87
C HIS A 209 19.43 10.98 7.91
N LEU A 210 20.63 11.45 8.20
CA LEU A 210 21.29 12.54 7.45
C LEU A 210 21.42 12.24 5.96
N PHE A 211 21.75 11.00 5.58
CA PHE A 211 21.84 10.59 4.19
C PHE A 211 20.46 10.69 3.50
N ILE A 212 19.40 10.26 4.18
CA ILE A 212 18.03 10.28 3.62
C ILE A 212 17.51 11.70 3.45
N GLU A 213 17.81 12.58 4.40
CA GLU A 213 17.34 13.97 4.39
C GLU A 213 18.11 14.86 3.41
N ASN A 214 19.43 14.70 3.35
CA ASN A 214 20.30 15.60 2.58
C ASN A 214 20.61 15.13 1.16
N ASP A 215 20.90 13.83 1.00
CA ASP A 215 21.43 13.30 -0.25
C ASP A 215 20.38 12.58 -1.09
N TYR A 216 19.59 11.68 -0.47
CA TYR A 216 18.62 10.86 -1.21
C TYR A 216 17.29 11.56 -1.47
N LYS A 217 16.75 12.30 -0.49
CA LYS A 217 15.44 12.98 -0.55
C LYS A 217 14.31 12.00 -0.85
N ALA A 218 14.05 11.11 0.10
CA ALA A 218 13.06 10.03 -0.04
C ALA A 218 11.70 10.53 -0.54
N ASP A 219 11.20 9.92 -1.60
CA ASP A 219 9.97 10.27 -2.29
C ASP A 219 8.82 9.28 -2.05
N THR A 220 9.14 8.11 -1.47
CA THR A 220 8.18 7.04 -1.20
C THR A 220 7.94 6.90 0.29
N PHE A 221 6.66 6.87 0.69
CA PHE A 221 6.27 6.84 2.10
C PHE A 221 4.99 6.06 2.36
N THR A 222 4.76 5.76 3.62
CA THR A 222 3.49 5.28 4.18
C THR A 222 3.19 6.05 5.47
N ILE A 223 2.03 5.79 6.07
CA ILE A 223 1.71 6.19 7.44
C ILE A 223 1.30 4.95 8.25
N GLU A 224 1.54 5.01 9.56
CA GLU A 224 1.14 3.91 10.45
C GLU A 224 -0.38 3.69 10.43
N LYS A 225 -0.80 2.44 10.53
CA LYS A 225 -2.23 2.06 10.47
C LYS A 225 -3.11 2.80 11.47
N ASP A 226 -2.59 3.15 12.63
CA ASP A 226 -3.35 3.78 13.70
C ASP A 226 -3.45 5.32 13.54
N ILE A 227 -2.68 5.90 12.63
CA ILE A 227 -2.65 7.35 12.41
C ILE A 227 -3.68 7.76 11.37
N LEU A 228 -4.52 8.74 11.71
CA LEU A 228 -5.36 9.42 10.73
C LEU A 228 -4.56 10.49 9.99
N PRO A 229 -4.76 10.63 8.67
CA PRO A 229 -4.19 11.77 7.95
C PRO A 229 -4.85 13.08 8.39
N ASP A 230 -4.09 14.18 8.33
CA ASP A 230 -4.65 15.49 8.58
C ASP A 230 -5.72 15.82 7.54
N LEU A 231 -6.88 16.25 8.01
CA LEU A 231 -8.01 16.62 7.19
C LEU A 231 -8.14 18.15 7.06
N PRO A 232 -8.81 18.65 6.01
CA PRO A 232 -9.13 20.06 5.86
C PRO A 232 -9.86 20.59 7.09
N LYS A 233 -9.44 21.76 7.59
CA LYS A 233 -10.06 22.39 8.76
C LYS A 233 -11.49 22.83 8.46
N ARG A 234 -12.40 22.56 9.39
CA ARG A 234 -13.80 22.98 9.30
C ARG A 234 -14.06 24.19 10.21
N PRO A 235 -14.05 25.43 9.68
CA PRO A 235 -14.34 26.61 10.48
C PRO A 235 -15.79 26.61 10.99
N ARG A 236 -16.00 27.03 12.24
CA ARG A 236 -17.33 27.04 12.89
C ARG A 236 -18.35 27.93 12.17
N ASN A 237 -17.90 28.99 11.51
CA ASN A 237 -18.75 29.92 10.76
C ASN A 237 -18.88 29.56 9.27
N GLY A 238 -18.47 28.35 8.87
CA GLY A 238 -18.61 27.86 7.51
C GLY A 238 -20.08 27.62 7.13
N ASN A 239 -20.35 27.73 5.85
CA ASN A 239 -21.64 27.37 5.24
C ASN A 239 -21.44 26.29 4.16
N LYS A 240 -22.52 25.76 3.59
CA LYS A 240 -22.44 24.69 2.57
C LYS A 240 -21.50 25.02 1.40
N GLY A 241 -21.40 26.26 0.97
CA GLY A 241 -20.47 26.69 -0.08
C GLY A 241 -19.00 26.70 0.37
N THR A 242 -18.73 26.85 1.68
CA THR A 242 -17.37 26.85 2.24
C THR A 242 -16.70 25.46 2.15
N PHE A 243 -17.51 24.41 2.18
CA PHE A 243 -17.02 23.03 2.27
C PHE A 243 -16.98 22.31 0.92
N GLY A 244 -17.07 23.07 -0.17
CA GLY A 244 -16.92 22.59 -1.53
C GLY A 244 -18.20 22.00 -2.13
N ARG A 245 -18.15 21.86 -3.45
CA ARG A 245 -19.22 21.30 -4.30
C ARG A 245 -18.64 20.26 -5.23
N VAL A 246 -19.18 19.06 -5.23
CA VAL A 246 -18.77 17.99 -6.13
C VAL A 246 -19.85 17.70 -7.15
N LEU A 247 -19.48 17.61 -8.42
CA LEU A 247 -20.33 17.05 -9.47
C LEU A 247 -19.97 15.57 -9.67
N VAL A 248 -20.91 14.68 -9.38
CA VAL A 248 -20.78 13.24 -9.59
C VAL A 248 -21.47 12.87 -10.91
N VAL A 249 -20.72 12.48 -11.92
CA VAL A 249 -21.19 12.01 -13.24
C VAL A 249 -21.08 10.49 -13.26
N ALA A 250 -22.16 9.81 -12.89
CA ALA A 250 -22.11 8.38 -12.58
C ALA A 250 -23.47 7.71 -12.78
N GLY A 251 -23.45 6.41 -12.93
CA GLY A 251 -24.65 5.59 -13.13
C GLY A 251 -25.19 5.65 -14.55
N SER A 252 -25.64 4.49 -15.03
CA SER A 252 -26.33 4.29 -16.30
C SER A 252 -27.71 3.66 -16.04
N SER A 253 -28.43 3.32 -17.10
CA SER A 253 -29.75 2.65 -16.98
C SER A 253 -29.71 1.33 -16.21
N ALA A 254 -28.53 0.68 -16.11
CA ALA A 254 -28.35 -0.58 -15.40
C ALA A 254 -27.61 -0.48 -14.04
N MET A 255 -26.96 0.66 -13.74
CA MET A 255 -25.99 0.76 -12.62
C MET A 255 -26.23 2.00 -11.73
N TYR A 256 -27.46 2.21 -11.24
CA TYR A 256 -27.77 3.35 -10.36
C TYR A 256 -27.00 3.30 -9.03
N GLY A 257 -26.65 2.10 -8.54
CA GLY A 257 -25.96 1.93 -7.26
C GLY A 257 -24.62 2.64 -7.20
N ALA A 258 -23.90 2.72 -8.32
CA ALA A 258 -22.61 3.39 -8.41
C ALA A 258 -22.72 4.91 -8.13
N CYS A 259 -23.69 5.61 -8.77
CA CYS A 259 -23.89 7.04 -8.50
C CYS A 259 -24.32 7.31 -7.05
N TYR A 260 -25.15 6.43 -6.48
CA TYR A 260 -25.56 6.52 -5.08
C TYR A 260 -24.36 6.36 -4.12
N LEU A 261 -23.54 5.32 -4.31
CA LEU A 261 -22.40 5.05 -3.43
C LEU A 261 -21.34 6.15 -3.49
N THR A 262 -21.04 6.64 -4.69
CA THR A 262 -20.10 7.75 -4.89
C THR A 262 -20.61 9.02 -4.21
N ALA A 263 -21.88 9.39 -4.43
CA ALA A 263 -22.46 10.60 -3.86
C ALA A 263 -22.61 10.50 -2.32
N LEU A 264 -23.00 9.33 -1.79
CA LEU A 264 -23.07 9.08 -0.34
C LEU A 264 -21.68 9.24 0.31
N ALA A 265 -20.66 8.62 -0.26
CA ALA A 265 -19.29 8.74 0.25
C ALA A 265 -18.81 10.20 0.23
N THR A 266 -19.11 10.93 -0.84
CA THR A 266 -18.80 12.36 -0.98
C THR A 266 -19.45 13.18 0.14
N LEU A 267 -20.72 12.95 0.45
CA LEU A 267 -21.43 13.63 1.55
C LEU A 267 -20.85 13.25 2.91
N ARG A 268 -20.55 11.96 3.14
CA ARG A 268 -19.95 11.47 4.40
C ARG A 268 -18.58 12.06 4.67
N MET A 269 -17.84 12.44 3.63
CA MET A 269 -16.57 13.16 3.73
C MET A 269 -16.74 14.67 3.99
N GLY A 270 -17.97 15.15 4.20
CA GLY A 270 -18.23 16.49 4.71
C GLY A 270 -18.28 17.59 3.64
N VAL A 271 -18.43 17.25 2.38
CA VAL A 271 -18.71 18.23 1.30
C VAL A 271 -20.03 18.94 1.55
N GLY A 272 -20.09 20.23 1.24
CA GLY A 272 -21.27 21.04 1.49
C GLY A 272 -22.39 20.85 0.48
N LEU A 273 -22.06 20.51 -0.77
CA LEU A 273 -23.02 20.30 -1.86
C LEU A 273 -22.55 19.17 -2.78
N VAL A 274 -23.48 18.29 -3.15
CA VAL A 274 -23.26 17.25 -4.16
C VAL A 274 -24.32 17.35 -5.23
N ASP A 275 -23.91 17.58 -6.47
CA ASP A 275 -24.74 17.44 -7.65
C ASP A 275 -24.49 16.04 -8.25
N VAL A 276 -25.54 15.33 -8.57
CA VAL A 276 -25.49 14.03 -9.26
C VAL A 276 -26.04 14.22 -10.67
N PHE A 277 -25.24 13.94 -11.69
CA PHE A 277 -25.64 13.90 -13.09
C PHE A 277 -25.68 12.43 -13.53
N THR A 278 -26.88 11.90 -13.80
CA THR A 278 -27.10 10.47 -14.05
C THR A 278 -28.24 10.27 -15.05
N HIS A 279 -28.37 9.04 -15.56
CA HIS A 279 -29.46 8.68 -16.47
C HIS A 279 -30.82 8.83 -15.80
N GLU A 280 -31.85 9.34 -16.54
CA GLU A 280 -33.19 9.66 -16.04
C GLU A 280 -33.88 8.51 -15.30
N VAL A 281 -33.65 7.26 -15.73
CA VAL A 281 -34.21 6.07 -15.06
C VAL A 281 -33.84 5.97 -13.58
N ASN A 282 -32.74 6.57 -13.17
CA ASN A 282 -32.22 6.54 -11.80
C ASN A 282 -32.87 7.58 -10.87
N ARG A 283 -33.67 8.49 -11.41
CA ARG A 283 -34.32 9.63 -10.68
C ARG A 283 -34.95 9.20 -9.37
N THR A 284 -35.89 8.28 -9.44
CA THR A 284 -36.67 7.86 -8.27
C THR A 284 -35.77 7.20 -7.21
N ALA A 285 -34.84 6.36 -7.65
CA ALA A 285 -33.93 5.67 -6.74
C ALA A 285 -33.01 6.66 -6.00
N VAL A 286 -32.38 7.58 -6.73
CA VAL A 286 -31.45 8.56 -6.12
C VAL A 286 -32.21 9.50 -5.19
N GLN A 287 -33.35 10.06 -5.61
CA GLN A 287 -34.15 10.95 -4.75
C GLN A 287 -34.66 10.29 -3.49
N THR A 288 -34.96 8.98 -3.54
CA THR A 288 -35.44 8.23 -2.37
C THR A 288 -34.29 7.89 -1.41
N MET A 289 -33.14 7.49 -1.94
CA MET A 289 -32.03 6.96 -1.12
C MET A 289 -31.06 8.05 -0.67
N LEU A 290 -30.98 9.18 -1.36
CA LEU A 290 -30.05 10.27 -1.07
C LEU A 290 -30.70 11.65 -1.32
N PRO A 291 -31.72 12.02 -0.52
CA PRO A 291 -32.45 13.27 -0.68
C PRO A 291 -31.58 14.53 -0.47
N GLU A 292 -30.39 14.38 0.10
CA GLU A 292 -29.43 15.47 0.29
C GLU A 292 -28.71 15.88 -1.00
N ALA A 293 -28.69 15.01 -2.03
CA ALA A 293 -28.06 15.31 -3.31
C ALA A 293 -28.98 16.14 -4.23
N ILE A 294 -28.37 17.03 -5.00
CA ILE A 294 -29.07 17.79 -6.05
C ILE A 294 -28.97 16.95 -7.33
N LEU A 295 -30.14 16.56 -7.86
CA LEU A 295 -30.21 15.64 -8.98
C LEU A 295 -30.42 16.35 -10.31
N HIS A 296 -29.61 16.05 -11.29
CA HIS A 296 -29.72 16.38 -12.71
C HIS A 296 -29.73 15.09 -13.53
N THR A 297 -30.56 15.02 -14.55
CA THR A 297 -30.73 13.78 -15.31
C THR A 297 -30.65 14.02 -16.81
N TYR A 298 -30.28 12.96 -17.55
CA TYR A 298 -30.23 12.94 -19.01
C TYR A 298 -30.89 11.67 -19.55
N GLU A 299 -31.30 11.71 -20.82
CA GLU A 299 -31.73 10.56 -21.62
C GLU A 299 -30.68 10.29 -22.71
N ASP A 300 -30.55 9.05 -23.19
CA ASP A 300 -29.50 8.65 -24.13
C ASP A 300 -29.53 9.42 -25.46
N ASP A 301 -30.68 9.86 -25.88
CA ASP A 301 -30.92 10.64 -27.13
C ASP A 301 -31.04 12.15 -26.91
N ASN A 302 -30.95 12.62 -25.65
CA ASN A 302 -31.19 14.03 -25.31
C ASN A 302 -30.32 14.47 -24.09
N VAL A 303 -29.04 14.68 -24.32
CA VAL A 303 -28.11 15.24 -23.33
C VAL A 303 -27.95 16.73 -23.53
N ASP A 304 -28.42 17.57 -22.60
CA ASP A 304 -28.14 19.01 -22.65
C ASP A 304 -26.68 19.30 -22.21
N LEU A 305 -25.77 19.28 -23.18
CA LEU A 305 -24.37 19.61 -22.95
C LEU A 305 -24.13 21.03 -22.44
N ASN A 306 -25.04 21.97 -22.68
CA ASN A 306 -24.91 23.35 -22.16
C ASN A 306 -25.26 23.39 -20.66
N GLU A 307 -26.29 22.65 -20.24
CA GLU A 307 -26.54 22.46 -18.80
C GLU A 307 -25.37 21.74 -18.14
N PHE A 308 -24.90 20.66 -18.74
CA PHE A 308 -23.76 19.88 -18.22
C PHE A 308 -22.50 20.75 -18.02
N ARG A 309 -22.14 21.59 -18.99
CA ARG A 309 -21.03 22.55 -18.86
C ARG A 309 -21.24 23.53 -17.71
N ARG A 310 -22.43 24.07 -17.54
CA ARG A 310 -22.76 24.96 -16.40
C ARG A 310 -22.62 24.26 -15.06
N LEU A 311 -22.92 22.98 -14.96
CA LEU A 311 -22.71 22.20 -13.75
C LEU A 311 -21.22 22.02 -13.47
N MET A 312 -20.39 21.73 -14.48
CA MET A 312 -18.93 21.65 -14.36
C MET A 312 -18.32 22.96 -13.85
N GLU A 313 -18.73 24.11 -14.40
CA GLU A 313 -18.22 25.44 -14.00
C GLU A 313 -18.47 25.72 -12.50
N ARG A 314 -19.62 25.26 -11.97
CA ARG A 314 -20.05 25.49 -10.59
C ARG A 314 -19.43 24.54 -9.58
N ALA A 315 -18.88 23.42 -10.02
CA ALA A 315 -18.25 22.43 -9.17
C ALA A 315 -16.84 22.88 -8.73
N ASP A 316 -16.41 22.43 -7.57
CA ASP A 316 -15.04 22.57 -7.09
C ASP A 316 -14.20 21.31 -7.44
N CYS A 317 -14.85 20.16 -7.67
CA CYS A 317 -14.27 18.94 -8.19
C CYS A 317 -15.32 18.11 -8.94
N LEU A 318 -14.86 17.32 -9.92
CA LEU A 318 -15.69 16.35 -10.64
C LEU A 318 -15.25 14.92 -10.31
N VAL A 319 -16.23 14.03 -10.22
CA VAL A 319 -16.01 12.57 -10.21
C VAL A 319 -16.78 11.98 -11.37
N ILE A 320 -16.11 11.29 -12.29
CA ILE A 320 -16.74 10.70 -13.48
C ILE A 320 -16.39 9.23 -13.64
N GLY A 321 -17.39 8.44 -14.04
CA GLY A 321 -17.18 7.09 -14.54
C GLY A 321 -17.80 5.95 -13.75
N PRO A 322 -18.00 6.01 -12.42
CA PRO A 322 -18.64 4.91 -11.69
C PRO A 322 -19.99 4.52 -12.30
N GLY A 323 -20.06 3.29 -12.86
CA GLY A 323 -21.28 2.77 -13.49
C GLY A 323 -21.83 3.56 -14.67
N LEU A 324 -21.00 4.34 -15.36
CA LEU A 324 -21.43 5.22 -16.47
C LEU A 324 -21.70 4.45 -17.77
N SER A 325 -21.22 3.23 -17.87
CA SER A 325 -21.12 2.44 -19.12
C SER A 325 -20.05 2.98 -20.10
N THR A 326 -19.94 2.32 -21.24
CA THR A 326 -19.04 2.72 -22.35
C THR A 326 -19.84 3.02 -23.63
N SER A 327 -21.09 3.49 -23.49
CA SER A 327 -21.93 3.91 -24.61
C SER A 327 -21.37 5.19 -25.27
N ASP A 328 -21.87 5.51 -26.46
CA ASP A 328 -21.48 6.75 -27.15
C ASP A 328 -21.75 7.99 -26.27
N VAL A 329 -22.87 8.01 -25.55
CA VAL A 329 -23.21 9.09 -24.60
C VAL A 329 -22.18 9.17 -23.46
N ALA A 330 -21.80 8.04 -22.88
CA ALA A 330 -20.77 8.01 -21.84
C ALA A 330 -19.44 8.54 -22.37
N LEU A 331 -19.05 8.13 -23.58
CA LEU A 331 -17.84 8.61 -24.25
C LEU A 331 -17.89 10.13 -24.48
N ASP A 332 -19.02 10.65 -24.94
CA ASP A 332 -19.20 12.11 -25.19
C ASP A 332 -19.15 12.91 -23.88
N LEU A 333 -19.69 12.38 -22.79
CA LEU A 333 -19.57 13.00 -21.46
C LEU A 333 -18.11 13.00 -21.00
N VAL A 334 -17.39 11.89 -21.14
CA VAL A 334 -15.96 11.79 -20.78
C VAL A 334 -15.12 12.77 -21.62
N LYS A 335 -15.32 12.82 -22.94
CA LYS A 335 -14.65 13.79 -23.82
C LYS A 335 -14.94 15.23 -23.39
N THR A 336 -16.24 15.56 -23.18
CA THR A 336 -16.65 16.91 -22.76
C THR A 336 -15.95 17.32 -21.45
N VAL A 337 -15.84 16.42 -20.47
CA VAL A 337 -15.14 16.70 -19.21
C VAL A 337 -13.64 16.90 -19.46
N LEU A 338 -13.00 16.02 -20.20
CA LEU A 338 -11.56 16.13 -20.45
C LEU A 338 -11.20 17.37 -21.24
N GLU A 339 -12.02 17.81 -22.17
CA GLU A 339 -11.78 19.01 -23.00
C GLU A 339 -12.12 20.32 -22.29
N HIS A 340 -13.18 20.35 -21.50
CA HIS A 340 -13.76 21.62 -21.02
C HIS A 340 -13.72 21.82 -19.50
N CYS A 341 -13.47 20.77 -18.68
CA CYS A 341 -13.38 20.94 -17.24
C CYS A 341 -12.02 21.51 -16.83
N GLU A 342 -12.01 22.61 -16.09
CA GLU A 342 -10.80 23.23 -15.52
C GLU A 342 -10.61 22.91 -14.02
N LYS A 343 -11.47 22.09 -13.47
CA LYS A 343 -11.46 21.72 -12.04
C LYS A 343 -10.73 20.39 -11.83
N PRO A 344 -10.26 20.10 -10.60
CA PRO A 344 -9.77 18.77 -10.26
C PRO A 344 -10.77 17.69 -10.67
N LEU A 345 -10.25 16.63 -11.27
CA LEU A 345 -11.04 15.54 -11.85
C LEU A 345 -10.62 14.20 -11.26
N VAL A 346 -11.59 13.41 -10.81
CA VAL A 346 -11.40 11.98 -10.47
C VAL A 346 -12.10 11.16 -11.56
N ALA A 347 -11.33 10.38 -12.31
CA ALA A 347 -11.82 9.44 -13.32
C ALA A 347 -11.64 8.00 -12.85
N ASP A 348 -12.72 7.22 -12.82
CA ASP A 348 -12.75 5.83 -12.36
C ASP A 348 -13.56 4.94 -13.31
N ALA A 349 -13.40 3.64 -13.18
CA ALA A 349 -14.23 2.62 -13.79
C ALA A 349 -14.48 2.85 -15.31
N ASP A 350 -15.73 3.12 -15.72
CA ASP A 350 -16.08 3.23 -17.13
C ASP A 350 -15.46 4.45 -17.82
N ALA A 351 -15.16 5.53 -17.09
CA ALA A 351 -14.38 6.63 -17.67
C ALA A 351 -12.97 6.16 -18.07
N LEU A 352 -12.32 5.31 -17.25
CA LEU A 352 -11.02 4.72 -17.60
C LEU A 352 -11.13 3.75 -18.76
N ASN A 353 -12.25 3.02 -18.87
CA ASN A 353 -12.53 2.16 -20.02
C ASN A 353 -12.68 2.97 -21.30
N CYS A 354 -13.43 4.09 -21.28
CA CYS A 354 -13.54 5.03 -22.41
C CYS A 354 -12.17 5.59 -22.81
N ILE A 355 -11.36 6.03 -21.85
CA ILE A 355 -9.99 6.53 -22.09
C ILE A 355 -9.10 5.43 -22.70
N ALA A 356 -9.20 4.20 -22.21
CA ALA A 356 -8.39 3.08 -22.72
C ALA A 356 -8.76 2.68 -24.18
N MET A 357 -10.04 2.80 -24.54
CA MET A 357 -10.52 2.57 -25.92
C MET A 357 -10.14 3.71 -26.86
N HIS A 358 -9.98 4.93 -26.35
CA HIS A 358 -9.69 6.17 -27.07
C HIS A 358 -8.42 6.81 -26.50
N LYS A 359 -7.26 6.18 -26.79
CA LYS A 359 -5.96 6.56 -26.19
C LYS A 359 -5.51 8.00 -26.49
N GLU A 360 -6.08 8.64 -27.51
CA GLU A 360 -5.89 10.06 -27.76
C GLU A 360 -6.32 10.94 -26.59
N LEU A 361 -7.26 10.45 -25.75
CA LEU A 361 -7.72 11.15 -24.56
C LEU A 361 -6.63 11.25 -23.46
N LEU A 362 -5.69 10.31 -23.44
CA LEU A 362 -4.51 10.42 -22.55
C LEU A 362 -3.63 11.61 -22.94
N GLN A 363 -3.53 11.92 -24.25
CA GLN A 363 -2.80 13.11 -24.70
C GLN A 363 -3.55 14.40 -24.32
N VAL A 364 -4.89 14.41 -24.40
CA VAL A 364 -5.70 15.54 -23.91
C VAL A 364 -5.45 15.80 -22.43
N ILE A 365 -5.39 14.73 -21.60
CA ILE A 365 -5.04 14.86 -20.19
C ILE A 365 -3.64 15.46 -20.02
N LYS A 366 -2.64 14.92 -20.71
CA LYS A 366 -1.25 15.36 -20.62
C LYS A 366 -1.07 16.84 -20.99
N ASP A 367 -1.77 17.29 -22.02
CA ASP A 367 -1.65 18.66 -22.53
C ASP A 367 -2.44 19.68 -21.71
N SER A 368 -3.34 19.20 -20.84
CA SER A 368 -4.29 20.06 -20.13
C SER A 368 -3.71 20.80 -18.91
N ASN A 369 -2.59 20.35 -18.35
CA ASN A 369 -2.04 20.83 -17.06
C ASN A 369 -3.06 20.83 -15.90
N LYS A 370 -4.08 19.96 -15.95
CA LYS A 370 -5.16 19.84 -14.95
C LYS A 370 -4.79 18.84 -13.89
N ASP A 371 -5.34 19.01 -12.70
CA ASP A 371 -5.26 18.01 -11.63
C ASP A 371 -6.20 16.84 -11.94
N VAL A 372 -5.69 15.82 -12.63
CA VAL A 372 -6.44 14.60 -12.95
C VAL A 372 -5.96 13.45 -12.06
N ILE A 373 -6.90 12.81 -11.39
CA ILE A 373 -6.70 11.61 -10.60
C ILE A 373 -7.39 10.45 -11.31
N VAL A 374 -6.65 9.38 -11.57
CA VAL A 374 -7.21 8.13 -12.11
C VAL A 374 -7.09 7.02 -11.08
N THR A 375 -8.12 6.16 -10.97
CA THR A 375 -8.18 5.13 -9.93
C THR A 375 -8.25 3.71 -10.52
N PRO A 376 -7.30 3.29 -11.38
CA PRO A 376 -7.37 2.00 -12.04
C PRO A 376 -7.08 0.82 -11.09
N HIS A 377 -7.86 -0.25 -11.18
CA HIS A 377 -7.44 -1.57 -10.73
C HIS A 377 -6.47 -2.21 -11.77
N PRO A 378 -5.76 -3.32 -11.45
CA PRO A 378 -4.72 -3.84 -12.35
C PRO A 378 -5.18 -4.12 -13.78
N ALA A 379 -6.44 -4.55 -13.99
CA ALA A 379 -6.94 -4.80 -15.35
C ALA A 379 -7.27 -3.49 -16.11
N GLU A 380 -7.72 -2.43 -15.43
CA GLU A 380 -7.89 -1.10 -16.01
C GLU A 380 -6.54 -0.48 -16.37
N LEU A 381 -5.55 -0.58 -15.46
CA LEU A 381 -4.20 -0.10 -15.72
C LEU A 381 -3.55 -0.85 -16.89
N SER A 382 -3.81 -2.15 -17.02
CA SER A 382 -3.38 -2.97 -18.17
C SER A 382 -3.95 -2.43 -19.49
N ARG A 383 -5.25 -2.09 -19.53
CA ARG A 383 -5.88 -1.50 -20.73
C ARG A 383 -5.30 -0.11 -21.07
N LEU A 384 -5.11 0.73 -20.07
CA LEU A 384 -4.54 2.07 -20.23
C LEU A 384 -3.10 2.03 -20.75
N THR A 385 -2.26 1.18 -20.17
CA THR A 385 -0.82 1.08 -20.50
C THR A 385 -0.53 0.19 -21.71
N GLY A 386 -1.39 -0.77 -22.01
CA GLY A 386 -1.15 -1.83 -22.99
C GLY A 386 -0.22 -2.95 -22.49
N LYS A 387 0.19 -2.92 -21.23
CA LYS A 387 1.01 -3.98 -20.61
C LYS A 387 0.11 -5.05 -20.00
N SER A 388 0.59 -6.29 -19.95
CA SER A 388 -0.12 -7.38 -19.25
C SER A 388 -0.15 -7.13 -17.73
N ILE A 389 -1.14 -7.69 -17.03
CA ILE A 389 -1.24 -7.61 -15.56
C ILE A 389 0.02 -8.21 -14.90
N SER A 390 0.59 -9.26 -15.47
CA SER A 390 1.82 -9.89 -14.97
C SER A 390 3.01 -8.94 -15.05
N GLU A 391 3.19 -8.24 -16.18
CA GLU A 391 4.25 -7.24 -16.34
C GLU A 391 4.08 -6.08 -15.36
N LEU A 392 2.85 -5.59 -15.17
CA LEU A 392 2.57 -4.53 -14.21
C LEU A 392 2.90 -4.96 -12.78
N LYS A 393 2.47 -6.16 -12.38
CA LYS A 393 2.68 -6.69 -11.02
C LYS A 393 4.11 -7.13 -10.75
N ALA A 394 4.92 -7.39 -11.77
CA ALA A 394 6.35 -7.68 -11.59
C ALA A 394 7.10 -6.53 -10.92
N ASP A 395 6.67 -5.28 -11.17
CA ASP A 395 7.16 -4.08 -10.49
C ASP A 395 6.03 -3.03 -10.44
N TYR A 396 5.09 -3.26 -9.53
CA TYR A 396 3.84 -2.49 -9.49
C TYR A 396 4.05 -1.03 -9.13
N ILE A 397 4.96 -0.74 -8.20
CA ILE A 397 5.27 0.64 -7.77
C ILE A 397 5.78 1.45 -8.95
N ASN A 398 6.79 0.94 -9.67
CA ASN A 398 7.35 1.64 -10.82
C ASN A 398 6.38 1.69 -12.00
N SER A 399 5.50 0.70 -12.17
CA SER A 399 4.44 0.74 -13.19
C SER A 399 3.47 1.89 -12.95
N VAL A 400 2.99 2.07 -11.71
CA VAL A 400 2.12 3.18 -11.31
C VAL A 400 2.84 4.52 -11.42
N LYS A 401 4.06 4.63 -10.87
CA LYS A 401 4.87 5.85 -10.87
C LYS A 401 5.22 6.33 -12.29
N SER A 402 5.60 5.40 -13.17
CA SER A 402 5.96 5.72 -14.55
C SER A 402 4.76 6.23 -15.35
N PHE A 403 3.59 5.58 -15.21
CA PHE A 403 2.35 6.01 -15.87
C PHE A 403 1.90 7.40 -15.39
N ALA A 404 1.98 7.64 -14.08
CA ALA A 404 1.70 8.96 -13.49
C ALA A 404 2.61 10.04 -14.09
N LYS A 405 3.91 9.76 -14.15
CA LYS A 405 4.92 10.69 -14.69
C LYS A 405 4.76 10.95 -16.19
N GLU A 406 4.44 9.92 -16.96
CA GLU A 406 4.30 10.00 -18.43
C GLU A 406 3.18 10.95 -18.83
N TYR A 407 2.04 10.90 -18.11
CA TYR A 407 0.85 11.68 -18.44
C TYR A 407 0.61 12.88 -17.50
N GLY A 408 1.47 13.14 -16.53
CA GLY A 408 1.36 14.29 -15.62
C GLY A 408 0.11 14.24 -14.73
N LEU A 409 -0.30 13.05 -14.29
CA LEU A 409 -1.52 12.82 -13.51
C LEU A 409 -1.23 12.07 -12.19
N THR A 410 -2.19 12.03 -11.29
CA THR A 410 -2.12 11.21 -10.09
C THR A 410 -2.79 9.86 -10.34
N VAL A 411 -2.09 8.77 -10.08
CA VAL A 411 -2.60 7.40 -10.24
C VAL A 411 -2.84 6.77 -8.86
N VAL A 412 -4.03 6.25 -8.67
CA VAL A 412 -4.39 5.36 -7.56
C VAL A 412 -4.42 3.93 -8.11
N GLY A 413 -3.29 3.26 -8.11
CA GLY A 413 -3.19 1.87 -8.52
C GLY A 413 -3.81 0.95 -7.46
N LYS A 414 -5.09 0.60 -7.66
CA LYS A 414 -5.88 -0.22 -6.71
C LYS A 414 -5.35 -1.65 -6.69
N ASP A 415 -4.96 -2.13 -5.54
CA ASP A 415 -4.65 -3.55 -5.24
C ASP A 415 -4.77 -3.72 -3.71
N ALA A 416 -4.51 -4.91 -3.18
CA ALA A 416 -4.49 -5.18 -1.74
C ALA A 416 -3.50 -4.23 -0.99
N GLY A 417 -2.36 -3.90 -1.61
CA GLY A 417 -1.47 -2.80 -1.21
C GLY A 417 -1.57 -1.66 -2.24
N THR A 418 -2.60 -0.82 -2.14
CA THR A 418 -2.81 0.29 -3.08
C THR A 418 -1.63 1.24 -3.12
N VAL A 419 -1.16 1.55 -4.32
CA VAL A 419 -0.05 2.48 -4.59
C VAL A 419 -0.61 3.76 -5.19
N VAL A 420 -0.31 4.91 -4.59
CA VAL A 420 -0.69 6.23 -5.11
C VAL A 420 0.57 6.97 -5.54
N SER A 421 0.63 7.45 -6.78
CA SER A 421 1.77 8.24 -7.25
C SER A 421 1.35 9.36 -8.19
N ASN A 422 2.07 10.49 -8.12
CA ASN A 422 2.00 11.58 -9.09
C ASN A 422 3.25 11.65 -9.98
N GLY A 423 4.09 10.61 -9.95
CA GLY A 423 5.36 10.54 -10.68
C GLY A 423 6.56 11.13 -9.92
N GLU A 424 6.33 12.03 -8.97
CA GLU A 424 7.35 12.58 -8.07
C GLU A 424 7.31 11.88 -6.70
N TYR A 425 6.15 11.90 -6.05
CA TYR A 425 5.92 11.25 -4.76
C TYR A 425 5.10 9.97 -4.91
N THR A 426 5.33 9.03 -4.01
CA THR A 426 4.60 7.76 -3.97
C THR A 426 4.18 7.44 -2.53
N TYR A 427 2.91 7.05 -2.36
CA TYR A 427 2.36 6.54 -1.11
C TYR A 427 1.96 5.08 -1.27
N ILE A 428 2.30 4.23 -0.30
CA ILE A 428 1.85 2.83 -0.25
C ILE A 428 0.92 2.66 0.95
N ASN A 429 -0.29 2.21 0.67
CA ASN A 429 -1.34 2.09 1.67
C ASN A 429 -1.21 0.81 2.50
N GLN A 430 -1.42 0.93 3.82
CA GLN A 430 -1.42 -0.18 4.76
C GLN A 430 -2.81 -0.50 5.33
N THR A 431 -3.82 0.33 5.06
CA THR A 431 -5.17 0.18 5.63
C THR A 431 -6.08 -0.61 4.69
N GLY A 432 -7.14 -1.17 5.23
CA GLY A 432 -8.09 -2.00 4.49
C GLY A 432 -7.91 -3.50 4.75
N ASN A 433 -8.87 -4.26 4.27
CA ASN A 433 -8.93 -5.71 4.47
C ASN A 433 -9.62 -6.41 3.29
N SER A 434 -9.53 -7.74 3.25
CA SER A 434 -10.10 -8.56 2.16
C SER A 434 -11.62 -8.49 2.02
N GLY A 435 -12.36 -8.09 3.07
CA GLY A 435 -13.80 -7.87 2.99
C GLY A 435 -14.21 -6.71 2.09
N MET A 436 -13.27 -5.78 1.83
CA MET A 436 -13.48 -4.65 0.91
C MET A 436 -13.48 -5.06 -0.57
N ALA A 437 -13.15 -6.31 -0.90
CA ALA A 437 -13.20 -6.85 -2.26
C ALA A 437 -14.66 -7.15 -2.66
N THR A 438 -15.49 -6.12 -2.69
CA THR A 438 -16.92 -6.15 -3.02
C THR A 438 -17.27 -5.09 -4.06
N ALA A 439 -18.31 -5.33 -4.85
CA ALA A 439 -18.78 -4.37 -5.85
C ALA A 439 -19.16 -3.03 -5.19
N GLY A 440 -18.80 -1.93 -5.81
CA GLY A 440 -19.08 -0.58 -5.30
C GLY A 440 -18.03 0.00 -4.35
N SER A 441 -17.05 -0.80 -3.88
CA SER A 441 -15.96 -0.29 -3.02
C SER A 441 -15.13 0.79 -3.71
N GLY A 442 -14.86 0.63 -5.02
CA GLY A 442 -14.20 1.65 -5.85
C GLY A 442 -15.01 2.93 -5.97
N ASP A 443 -16.34 2.81 -6.14
CA ASP A 443 -17.26 3.96 -6.25
C ASP A 443 -17.22 4.80 -4.97
N VAL A 444 -17.17 4.15 -3.80
CA VAL A 444 -16.99 4.83 -2.49
C VAL A 444 -15.65 5.56 -2.46
N LEU A 445 -14.55 4.91 -2.87
CA LEU A 445 -13.22 5.52 -2.91
C LEU A 445 -13.19 6.77 -3.78
N SER A 446 -13.78 6.73 -4.97
CA SER A 446 -13.84 7.87 -5.89
C SER A 446 -14.59 9.05 -5.30
N GLY A 447 -15.67 8.79 -4.58
CA GLY A 447 -16.42 9.80 -3.81
C GLY A 447 -15.58 10.42 -2.68
N VAL A 448 -14.83 9.61 -1.94
CA VAL A 448 -13.92 10.06 -0.87
C VAL A 448 -12.85 11.00 -1.42
N ILE A 449 -12.18 10.60 -2.52
CA ILE A 449 -11.13 11.41 -3.15
C ILE A 449 -11.71 12.71 -3.69
N GLY A 450 -12.83 12.66 -4.41
CA GLY A 450 -13.50 13.84 -4.95
C GLY A 450 -13.91 14.85 -3.88
N ALA A 451 -14.33 14.36 -2.71
CA ALA A 451 -14.65 15.20 -1.56
C ALA A 451 -13.43 15.96 -1.01
N LEU A 452 -12.28 15.33 -0.92
CA LEU A 452 -11.04 15.96 -0.46
C LEU A 452 -10.56 17.01 -1.45
N CYS A 453 -10.61 16.72 -2.76
CA CYS A 453 -10.31 17.70 -3.82
C CYS A 453 -11.20 18.93 -3.72
N ALA A 454 -12.53 18.76 -3.56
CA ALA A 454 -13.47 19.86 -3.45
C ALA A 454 -13.23 20.72 -2.20
N GLN A 455 -12.63 20.16 -1.17
CA GLN A 455 -12.21 20.86 0.05
C GLN A 455 -10.82 21.48 -0.06
N LYS A 456 -10.29 21.61 -1.29
CA LYS A 456 -9.04 22.31 -1.65
C LYS A 456 -7.74 21.60 -1.22
N GLU A 457 -7.78 20.31 -0.97
CA GLU A 457 -6.56 19.50 -0.95
C GLU A 457 -6.03 19.35 -2.39
N ASN A 458 -4.71 19.31 -2.57
CA ASN A 458 -4.14 19.03 -3.89
C ASN A 458 -4.42 17.59 -4.33
N ALA A 459 -4.28 17.30 -5.62
CA ALA A 459 -4.65 16.00 -6.20
C ALA A 459 -3.93 14.81 -5.53
N PHE A 460 -2.62 14.90 -5.31
CA PHE A 460 -1.86 13.81 -4.70
C PHE A 460 -2.27 13.59 -3.23
N ASP A 461 -2.41 14.66 -2.43
CA ASP A 461 -2.82 14.54 -1.03
C ASP A 461 -4.26 14.03 -0.92
N SER A 462 -5.18 14.49 -1.78
CA SER A 462 -6.55 13.97 -1.86
C SER A 462 -6.58 12.46 -2.16
N ALA A 463 -5.75 12.02 -3.10
CA ALA A 463 -5.70 10.63 -3.51
C ALA A 463 -5.18 9.73 -2.38
N TRP A 464 -4.00 10.01 -1.80
CA TRP A 464 -3.44 9.12 -0.79
C TRP A 464 -4.20 9.19 0.55
N LYS A 465 -4.65 10.38 0.97
CA LYS A 465 -5.50 10.52 2.16
C LYS A 465 -6.83 9.80 1.97
N GLY A 466 -7.44 9.94 0.78
CA GLY A 466 -8.68 9.25 0.42
C GLY A 466 -8.53 7.73 0.49
N VAL A 467 -7.46 7.18 -0.07
CA VAL A 467 -7.16 5.73 0.01
C VAL A 467 -6.98 5.28 1.46
N CYS A 468 -6.24 6.03 2.27
CA CYS A 468 -6.04 5.72 3.69
C CYS A 468 -7.37 5.72 4.46
N LEU A 469 -8.18 6.75 4.30
CA LEU A 469 -9.48 6.88 5.00
C LEU A 469 -10.47 5.81 4.56
N HIS A 470 -10.56 5.53 3.27
CA HIS A 470 -11.38 4.46 2.72
C HIS A 470 -10.98 3.09 3.32
N GLY A 471 -9.68 2.79 3.39
CA GLY A 471 -9.18 1.58 4.02
C GLY A 471 -9.52 1.50 5.51
N LYS A 472 -9.35 2.60 6.26
CA LYS A 472 -9.71 2.67 7.68
C LYS A 472 -11.22 2.48 7.91
N ALA A 473 -12.06 3.07 7.07
CA ALA A 473 -13.49 2.86 7.12
C ALA A 473 -13.84 1.38 6.90
N GLY A 474 -13.17 0.72 5.95
CA GLY A 474 -13.31 -0.71 5.73
C GLY A 474 -12.83 -1.56 6.92
N ASP A 475 -11.74 -1.16 7.57
CA ASP A 475 -11.24 -1.84 8.76
C ASP A 475 -12.20 -1.68 9.95
N LEU A 476 -12.78 -0.49 10.13
CA LEU A 476 -13.79 -0.24 11.16
C LEU A 476 -15.08 -1.04 10.89
N ALA A 477 -15.57 -1.02 9.65
CA ALA A 477 -16.75 -1.79 9.25
C ALA A 477 -16.55 -3.30 9.51
N ARG A 478 -15.35 -3.84 9.23
CA ARG A 478 -15.01 -5.23 9.51
C ARG A 478 -15.03 -5.57 11.00
N GLN A 479 -14.72 -4.63 11.91
CA GLN A 479 -14.79 -4.87 13.35
C GLN A 479 -16.23 -5.04 13.84
N GLN A 480 -17.21 -4.42 13.17
CA GLN A 480 -18.63 -4.50 13.50
C GLN A 480 -19.31 -5.72 12.88
N MET A 481 -18.73 -6.27 11.82
CA MET A 481 -19.21 -7.44 11.09
C MET A 481 -18.04 -8.32 10.65
N ASN A 482 -18.24 -9.40 9.93
CA ASN A 482 -17.15 -10.23 9.39
C ASN A 482 -16.80 -9.85 7.94
N SER A 483 -15.67 -10.35 7.43
CA SER A 483 -15.21 -10.07 6.07
C SER A 483 -16.12 -10.60 4.96
N TYR A 484 -16.99 -11.57 5.23
CA TYR A 484 -17.93 -12.13 4.26
C TYR A 484 -19.18 -11.28 4.07
N SER A 485 -19.57 -10.52 5.09
CA SER A 485 -20.82 -9.74 5.10
C SER A 485 -20.64 -8.28 4.71
N LEU A 486 -19.40 -7.80 4.62
CA LEU A 486 -19.08 -6.41 4.35
C LEU A 486 -19.44 -6.04 2.91
N ILE A 487 -20.23 -4.97 2.74
CA ILE A 487 -20.59 -4.40 1.45
C ILE A 487 -20.14 -2.93 1.35
N ALA A 488 -20.11 -2.39 0.15
CA ALA A 488 -19.63 -1.02 -0.08
C ALA A 488 -20.36 0.07 0.72
N ARG A 489 -21.67 -0.12 0.97
CA ARG A 489 -22.45 0.81 1.79
C ARG A 489 -21.96 0.87 3.23
N ASP A 490 -21.49 -0.24 3.79
CA ASP A 490 -20.95 -0.28 5.15
C ASP A 490 -19.66 0.53 5.25
N ILE A 491 -18.80 0.46 4.22
CA ILE A 491 -17.60 1.28 4.12
C ILE A 491 -17.98 2.77 4.08
N ALA A 492 -18.95 3.14 3.21
CA ALA A 492 -19.41 4.51 3.09
C ALA A 492 -20.01 5.06 4.40
N ASN A 493 -20.76 4.23 5.14
CA ASN A 493 -21.32 4.62 6.43
C ASN A 493 -20.25 4.75 7.52
N ALA A 494 -19.28 3.84 7.56
CA ALA A 494 -18.18 3.87 8.53
C ALA A 494 -17.25 5.10 8.37
N LEU A 495 -17.28 5.79 7.22
CA LEU A 495 -16.58 7.07 7.06
C LEU A 495 -16.99 8.11 8.11
N ALA A 496 -18.25 8.10 8.55
CA ALA A 496 -18.74 9.04 9.56
C ALA A 496 -18.13 8.80 10.96
N ASP A 497 -17.67 7.59 11.23
CA ASP A 497 -17.17 7.19 12.55
C ASP A 497 -15.65 7.28 12.67
N ILE A 498 -14.94 7.47 11.56
CA ILE A 498 -13.48 7.65 11.54
C ILE A 498 -13.04 9.12 11.45
N MET A 499 -13.98 10.05 11.27
CA MET A 499 -13.74 11.48 11.00
C MET A 499 -13.62 12.33 12.27
#